data_d46a1f1a6e42f9b3c4c31843b09d7c25
#
_entry.id   d46a1f1a6e42f9b3c4c31843b09d7c25
#
_cell.length_a   1.000
_cell.length_b   1.000
_cell.length_c   1.000
_cell.angle_alpha   90.00
_cell.angle_beta   90.00
_cell.angle_gamma   90.00
#
_symmetry.space_group_name_H-M   'P 1'
#
loop_
_entity.id
_entity.type
_entity.pdbx_description
1 polymer ?
#
loop_
_entity_poly.entity_id
_entity_poly.type
_entity_poly.pdbx_seq_one_letter_code
_entity_poly.pdbx_strand_id
1 'polypeptide(L)'
;MKNQILKKIYRAVVYLRLSDEDGDNRESDSISNQRILIHSFLKSHPEIQVVKECVDDGYTGTNFNRPGFQEMLRMLEEGKADCIIVKDLSRYGRDFSGVLQYVERILPKMGVRLILVNDNYDSLTPNRDFLTLRFKSLINDLYPADTSKSVRSHLYVKMTAGQCVAPFAFYGYLKSEEDKHKLVMDEVAASVVRDIYHMKMQGCSLTDISEELNRRGILTPLRYKQVYLKQKLKTGFRLTEKPVWMPTMVRRILLDERYTGVLIQGKTTTPNHKVKVVIHKEEAEWIRYENAFEPVINRHQYEVVGNLMKMDTMRGAKGLALLSGLVKCGDCKESMVLKSPDKVHHYYVCSTSLYEKQCSSHSISEKKLVGAVTEAILHYISVLVELKEILAYVKTASIPRQRLLEEDKKLEMLEKESQRILNIKVKLYDSFAEEILDRTEFETFKAKYDQSLEEIRQAMECQQREIRNLQETLEKQQEWLEYFLEYRDRTEVDRLMLVNLVKRIEVYEQ
;
A
#
# COMPACT_ATOMS: atom_id res chain seq x y z
N MET A 1 -32.28 -59.50 -43.54
CA MET A 1 -31.79 -59.36 -42.13
C MET A 1 -31.39 -57.89 -41.93
N LYS A 2 -32.18 -57.12 -41.20
CA LYS A 2 -31.85 -55.76 -40.86
C LYS A 2 -30.79 -55.78 -39.74
N ASN A 3 -29.56 -55.34 -39.99
CA ASN A 3 -28.56 -55.11 -38.98
C ASN A 3 -29.10 -54.04 -38.01
N GLN A 4 -29.55 -54.46 -36.84
CA GLN A 4 -29.71 -53.59 -35.70
C GLN A 4 -28.29 -53.19 -35.25
N ILE A 5 -27.84 -52.01 -35.65
CA ILE A 5 -26.68 -51.36 -35.08
C ILE A 5 -27.08 -51.07 -33.63
N LEU A 6 -26.58 -51.84 -32.68
CA LEU A 6 -26.70 -51.56 -31.23
C LEU A 6 -26.14 -50.14 -31.01
N LYS A 7 -27.01 -49.14 -30.80
CA LYS A 7 -26.58 -47.80 -30.43
C LYS A 7 -25.82 -47.89 -29.13
N LYS A 8 -24.54 -47.54 -29.16
CA LYS A 8 -23.71 -47.49 -27.96
C LYS A 8 -24.34 -46.52 -26.92
N ILE A 9 -24.63 -47.03 -25.71
CA ILE A 9 -25.10 -46.20 -24.62
C ILE A 9 -23.85 -45.59 -23.94
N TYR A 10 -23.84 -44.27 -23.78
CA TYR A 10 -22.77 -43.52 -23.15
C TYR A 10 -23.11 -43.25 -21.68
N ARG A 11 -22.19 -43.57 -20.78
CA ARG A 11 -22.30 -43.33 -19.33
C ARG A 11 -21.69 -41.93 -19.07
N ALA A 12 -22.55 -40.94 -18.80
CA ALA A 12 -22.12 -39.55 -18.72
C ALA A 12 -21.97 -39.09 -17.26
N VAL A 13 -20.93 -38.32 -17.01
CA VAL A 13 -20.82 -37.45 -15.85
C VAL A 13 -21.21 -36.04 -16.27
N VAL A 14 -22.16 -35.44 -15.55
CA VAL A 14 -22.52 -34.03 -15.69
C VAL A 14 -21.64 -33.22 -14.77
N TYR A 15 -20.93 -32.21 -15.30
CA TYR A 15 -20.07 -31.34 -14.52
C TYR A 15 -20.65 -29.93 -14.51
N LEU A 16 -20.84 -29.39 -13.28
CA LEU A 16 -21.43 -28.07 -13.02
C LEU A 16 -20.45 -27.24 -12.20
N ARG A 17 -20.25 -25.97 -12.56
CA ARG A 17 -19.35 -25.06 -11.82
C ARG A 17 -19.90 -23.65 -11.72
N LEU A 18 -19.76 -23.08 -10.51
CA LEU A 18 -19.97 -21.66 -10.23
C LEU A 18 -18.72 -21.06 -9.58
N SER A 19 -18.44 -19.80 -9.87
CA SER A 19 -17.34 -19.01 -9.31
C SER A 19 -17.86 -18.14 -8.17
N ASP A 20 -17.08 -17.93 -7.09
CA ASP A 20 -17.36 -16.99 -5.99
C ASP A 20 -17.58 -15.55 -6.47
N GLU A 21 -17.09 -15.20 -7.67
CA GLU A 21 -17.24 -13.88 -8.25
C GLU A 21 -18.65 -13.59 -8.78
N ASP A 22 -19.47 -14.62 -8.98
CA ASP A 22 -20.82 -14.51 -9.52
C ASP A 22 -21.90 -14.23 -8.42
N GLY A 23 -21.49 -13.86 -7.21
CA GLY A 23 -22.19 -13.27 -6.06
C GLY A 23 -23.60 -13.81 -5.74
N ASP A 24 -23.79 -14.23 -4.58
CA ASP A 24 -24.88 -14.31 -3.63
C ASP A 24 -25.17 -15.71 -3.03
N ASN A 25 -25.39 -15.69 -1.73
CA ASN A 25 -25.50 -16.80 -0.77
C ASN A 25 -26.75 -17.70 -0.92
N ARG A 26 -27.16 -18.03 -2.14
CA ARG A 26 -28.12 -19.13 -2.39
C ARG A 26 -27.47 -20.04 -3.42
N GLU A 27 -27.69 -21.38 -3.30
CA GLU A 27 -27.45 -22.33 -4.40
C GLU A 27 -27.89 -21.63 -5.67
N SER A 28 -26.92 -21.06 -6.39
CA SER A 28 -27.27 -19.94 -7.24
C SER A 28 -28.15 -20.47 -8.32
N ASP A 29 -29.14 -19.68 -8.71
CA ASP A 29 -29.96 -19.87 -9.90
C ASP A 29 -29.12 -20.32 -11.10
N SER A 30 -27.79 -20.07 -11.08
CA SER A 30 -26.83 -20.47 -12.10
C SER A 30 -26.50 -21.96 -12.13
N ILE A 31 -26.32 -22.69 -10.98
CA ILE A 31 -26.12 -24.16 -11.00
C ILE A 31 -27.41 -24.85 -11.35
N SER A 32 -28.53 -24.39 -10.77
CA SER A 32 -29.87 -24.88 -11.10
C SER A 32 -30.21 -24.66 -12.58
N ASN A 33 -29.88 -23.52 -13.15
CA ASN A 33 -30.06 -23.24 -14.57
C ASN A 33 -29.17 -24.09 -15.48
N GLN A 34 -27.92 -24.37 -15.07
CA GLN A 34 -27.06 -25.30 -15.80
C GLN A 34 -27.64 -26.71 -15.81
N ARG A 35 -28.16 -27.17 -14.67
CA ARG A 35 -28.80 -28.48 -14.51
C ARG A 35 -30.02 -28.60 -15.43
N ILE A 36 -30.94 -27.61 -15.39
CA ILE A 36 -32.15 -27.57 -16.24
C ILE A 36 -31.78 -27.65 -17.72
N LEU A 37 -30.79 -26.87 -18.16
CA LEU A 37 -30.32 -26.86 -19.56
C LEU A 37 -29.81 -28.24 -19.99
N ILE A 38 -28.94 -28.87 -19.17
CA ILE A 38 -28.35 -30.17 -19.49
C ILE A 38 -29.41 -31.26 -19.47
N HIS A 39 -30.34 -31.25 -18.52
CA HIS A 39 -31.44 -32.20 -18.50
C HIS A 39 -32.40 -32.01 -19.69
N SER A 40 -32.61 -30.80 -20.16
CA SER A 40 -33.40 -30.54 -21.38
C SER A 40 -32.68 -31.13 -22.61
N PHE A 41 -31.37 -30.98 -22.73
CA PHE A 41 -30.55 -31.58 -23.80
C PHE A 41 -30.63 -33.11 -23.76
N LEU A 42 -30.53 -33.72 -22.57
CA LEU A 42 -30.59 -35.17 -22.40
C LEU A 42 -31.92 -35.80 -22.83
N LYS A 43 -33.05 -35.10 -22.73
CA LYS A 43 -34.36 -35.59 -23.21
C LYS A 43 -34.36 -35.94 -24.71
N SER A 44 -33.54 -35.27 -25.51
CA SER A 44 -33.39 -35.50 -26.94
C SER A 44 -32.27 -36.50 -27.28
N HIS A 45 -31.51 -36.98 -26.27
CA HIS A 45 -30.37 -37.87 -26.44
C HIS A 45 -30.47 -39.14 -25.56
N PRO A 46 -31.40 -40.07 -25.92
CA PRO A 46 -31.67 -41.27 -25.08
C PRO A 46 -30.48 -42.23 -25.07
N GLU A 47 -29.49 -42.08 -25.93
CA GLU A 47 -28.25 -42.87 -25.94
C GLU A 47 -27.27 -42.44 -24.82
N ILE A 48 -27.60 -41.40 -24.03
CA ILE A 48 -26.76 -40.92 -22.94
C ILE A 48 -27.43 -41.17 -21.59
N GLN A 49 -26.75 -41.91 -20.73
CA GLN A 49 -27.20 -42.23 -19.37
C GLN A 49 -26.32 -41.46 -18.38
N VAL A 50 -26.91 -40.58 -17.57
CA VAL A 50 -26.18 -39.90 -16.50
C VAL A 50 -25.90 -40.85 -15.36
N VAL A 51 -24.60 -41.01 -15.02
CA VAL A 51 -24.14 -41.84 -13.91
C VAL A 51 -23.97 -41.00 -12.65
N LYS A 52 -23.47 -39.76 -12.79
CA LYS A 52 -23.23 -38.86 -11.66
C LYS A 52 -23.23 -37.41 -12.08
N GLU A 53 -23.62 -36.54 -11.15
CA GLU A 53 -23.35 -35.09 -11.21
C GLU A 53 -22.18 -34.76 -10.29
N CYS A 54 -21.20 -34.00 -10.79
CA CYS A 54 -20.08 -33.44 -10.04
C CYS A 54 -20.22 -31.91 -10.04
N VAL A 55 -20.20 -31.34 -8.84
CA VAL A 55 -20.47 -29.90 -8.63
C VAL A 55 -19.29 -29.25 -7.92
N ASP A 56 -18.80 -28.14 -8.48
CA ASP A 56 -17.84 -27.25 -7.84
C ASP A 56 -18.46 -25.87 -7.67
N ASP A 57 -18.98 -25.60 -6.48
CA ASP A 57 -19.53 -24.29 -6.11
C ASP A 57 -18.46 -23.46 -5.39
N GLY A 58 -18.29 -22.19 -5.75
CA GLY A 58 -17.27 -21.31 -5.20
C GLY A 58 -15.85 -21.51 -5.75
N TYR A 59 -15.67 -22.29 -6.80
CA TYR A 59 -14.35 -22.57 -7.39
C TYR A 59 -14.11 -21.82 -8.69
N THR A 60 -12.93 -21.17 -8.80
CA THR A 60 -12.50 -20.50 -10.03
C THR A 60 -12.19 -21.50 -11.15
N GLY A 61 -12.36 -21.08 -12.42
CA GLY A 61 -12.03 -21.92 -13.58
C GLY A 61 -10.55 -21.95 -13.96
N THR A 62 -9.68 -21.27 -13.23
CA THR A 62 -8.26 -21.05 -13.58
C THR A 62 -7.32 -22.20 -13.24
N ASN A 63 -7.78 -23.19 -12.48
CA ASN A 63 -7.03 -24.42 -12.19
C ASN A 63 -7.97 -25.63 -12.24
N PHE A 64 -7.40 -26.84 -12.28
CA PHE A 64 -8.12 -28.09 -12.32
C PHE A 64 -8.13 -28.85 -10.98
N ASN A 65 -7.53 -28.30 -9.91
CA ASN A 65 -7.53 -28.87 -8.56
C ASN A 65 -8.84 -28.52 -7.82
N ARG A 66 -9.94 -28.99 -8.37
CA ARG A 66 -11.30 -28.80 -7.85
C ARG A 66 -11.87 -30.15 -7.47
N PRO A 67 -12.52 -30.32 -6.29
CA PRO A 67 -13.00 -31.61 -5.82
C PRO A 67 -13.91 -32.33 -6.79
N GLY A 68 -14.92 -31.62 -7.35
CA GLY A 68 -15.85 -32.20 -8.32
C GLY A 68 -15.18 -32.53 -9.64
N PHE A 69 -14.23 -31.70 -10.12
CA PHE A 69 -13.46 -31.99 -11.31
C PHE A 69 -12.55 -33.22 -11.14
N GLN A 70 -11.86 -33.35 -10.02
CA GLN A 70 -11.01 -34.50 -9.72
C GLN A 70 -11.82 -35.79 -9.56
N GLU A 71 -13.01 -35.71 -9.00
CA GLU A 71 -13.90 -36.86 -8.90
C GLU A 71 -14.42 -37.29 -10.27
N MET A 72 -14.79 -36.35 -11.15
CA MET A 72 -15.14 -36.63 -12.53
C MET A 72 -13.99 -37.37 -13.26
N LEU A 73 -12.74 -36.87 -13.15
CA LEU A 73 -11.57 -37.50 -13.75
C LEU A 73 -11.35 -38.93 -13.24
N ARG A 74 -11.44 -39.15 -11.93
CA ARG A 74 -11.32 -40.47 -11.34
C ARG A 74 -12.35 -41.46 -11.90
N MET A 75 -13.60 -41.05 -12.06
CA MET A 75 -14.64 -41.91 -12.64
C MET A 75 -14.35 -42.28 -14.10
N LEU A 76 -13.73 -41.38 -14.87
CA LEU A 76 -13.30 -41.65 -16.24
C LEU A 76 -12.12 -42.64 -16.27
N GLU A 77 -11.11 -42.41 -15.41
CA GLU A 77 -9.95 -43.30 -15.29
C GLU A 77 -10.33 -44.73 -14.82
N GLU A 78 -11.27 -44.83 -13.91
CA GLU A 78 -11.81 -46.10 -13.44
C GLU A 78 -12.74 -46.79 -14.46
N GLY A 79 -13.00 -46.14 -15.61
CA GLY A 79 -13.89 -46.63 -16.66
C GLY A 79 -15.37 -46.68 -16.24
N LYS A 80 -15.76 -46.02 -15.18
CA LYS A 80 -17.17 -45.92 -14.72
C LYS A 80 -18.00 -45.00 -15.58
N ALA A 81 -17.36 -44.04 -16.25
CA ALA A 81 -17.98 -43.15 -17.22
C ALA A 81 -17.11 -43.06 -18.49
N ASP A 82 -17.75 -42.75 -19.61
CA ASP A 82 -17.13 -42.59 -20.92
C ASP A 82 -17.61 -41.35 -21.69
N CYS A 83 -18.38 -40.48 -21.00
CA CYS A 83 -18.87 -39.21 -21.52
C CYS A 83 -18.86 -38.12 -20.45
N ILE A 84 -18.52 -36.89 -20.86
CA ILE A 84 -18.62 -35.69 -20.03
C ILE A 84 -19.63 -34.74 -20.68
N ILE A 85 -20.53 -34.17 -19.88
CA ILE A 85 -21.46 -33.15 -20.33
C ILE A 85 -21.30 -31.90 -19.48
N VAL A 86 -21.07 -30.77 -20.12
CA VAL A 86 -20.91 -29.46 -19.48
C VAL A 86 -21.78 -28.44 -20.23
N LYS A 87 -22.22 -27.39 -19.55
CA LYS A 87 -22.99 -26.31 -20.18
C LYS A 87 -22.20 -25.66 -21.34
N ASP A 88 -20.99 -25.23 -21.05
CA ASP A 88 -20.08 -24.55 -22.01
C ASP A 88 -18.62 -24.75 -21.60
N LEU A 89 -17.69 -24.35 -22.47
CA LEU A 89 -16.27 -24.50 -22.24
C LEU A 89 -15.76 -23.72 -21.03
N SER A 90 -16.35 -22.58 -20.70
CA SER A 90 -15.94 -21.76 -19.56
C SER A 90 -16.23 -22.45 -18.21
N ARG A 91 -17.24 -23.31 -18.15
CA ARG A 91 -17.53 -24.15 -16.96
C ARG A 91 -16.55 -25.29 -16.83
N TYR A 92 -16.10 -25.87 -17.96
CA TYR A 92 -15.05 -26.89 -17.96
C TYR A 92 -13.72 -26.32 -17.44
N GLY A 93 -13.26 -25.17 -18.00
CA GLY A 93 -12.06 -24.47 -17.55
C GLY A 93 -11.89 -23.10 -18.23
N ARG A 94 -11.14 -22.20 -17.58
CA ARG A 94 -10.78 -20.89 -18.11
C ARG A 94 -9.30 -20.80 -18.51
N ASP A 95 -8.47 -21.78 -18.13
CA ASP A 95 -7.08 -21.86 -18.56
C ASP A 95 -6.98 -22.49 -19.94
N PHE A 96 -6.65 -21.69 -20.95
CA PHE A 96 -6.58 -22.11 -22.37
C PHE A 96 -5.68 -23.33 -22.59
N SER A 97 -4.48 -23.30 -22.00
CA SER A 97 -3.48 -24.35 -22.18
C SER A 97 -3.95 -25.68 -21.56
N GLY A 98 -4.48 -25.63 -20.34
CA GLY A 98 -4.98 -26.80 -19.66
C GLY A 98 -6.23 -27.38 -20.32
N VAL A 99 -7.19 -26.53 -20.74
CA VAL A 99 -8.38 -26.98 -21.47
C VAL A 99 -8.01 -27.70 -22.75
N LEU A 100 -7.10 -27.14 -23.58
CA LEU A 100 -6.64 -27.78 -24.80
C LEU A 100 -5.95 -29.12 -24.52
N GLN A 101 -5.13 -29.22 -23.48
CA GLN A 101 -4.49 -30.48 -23.09
C GLN A 101 -5.51 -31.58 -22.79
N TYR A 102 -6.60 -31.24 -22.08
CA TYR A 102 -7.67 -32.20 -21.81
C TYR A 102 -8.45 -32.55 -23.07
N VAL A 103 -8.91 -31.58 -23.85
CA VAL A 103 -9.80 -31.78 -24.99
C VAL A 103 -9.09 -32.47 -26.16
N GLU A 104 -7.82 -32.11 -26.42
CA GLU A 104 -7.08 -32.62 -27.61
C GLU A 104 -6.25 -33.88 -27.31
N ARG A 105 -5.82 -34.08 -26.05
CA ARG A 105 -4.87 -35.16 -25.71
C ARG A 105 -5.42 -36.16 -24.73
N ILE A 106 -5.89 -35.70 -23.59
CA ILE A 106 -6.24 -36.58 -22.46
C ILE A 106 -7.55 -37.32 -22.74
N LEU A 107 -8.64 -36.59 -22.98
CA LEU A 107 -9.95 -37.19 -23.23
C LEU A 107 -9.99 -38.10 -24.46
N PRO A 108 -9.41 -37.71 -25.64
CA PRO A 108 -9.32 -38.61 -26.79
C PRO A 108 -8.50 -39.88 -26.51
N LYS A 109 -7.38 -39.76 -25.77
CA LYS A 109 -6.57 -40.94 -25.36
C LYS A 109 -7.34 -41.88 -24.45
N MET A 110 -8.23 -41.38 -23.64
CA MET A 110 -9.11 -42.18 -22.77
C MET A 110 -10.36 -42.66 -23.48
N GLY A 111 -10.60 -42.26 -24.72
CA GLY A 111 -11.83 -42.60 -25.49
C GLY A 111 -13.09 -41.95 -24.93
N VAL A 112 -12.96 -40.80 -24.24
CA VAL A 112 -14.06 -40.11 -23.55
C VAL A 112 -14.70 -39.11 -24.53
N ARG A 113 -16.04 -39.16 -24.64
CA ARG A 113 -16.86 -38.20 -25.38
C ARG A 113 -17.04 -36.93 -24.56
N LEU A 114 -16.77 -35.76 -25.13
CA LEU A 114 -17.04 -34.45 -24.54
C LEU A 114 -18.18 -33.75 -25.26
N ILE A 115 -19.19 -33.29 -24.51
CA ILE A 115 -20.33 -32.53 -25.02
C ILE A 115 -20.41 -31.19 -24.27
N LEU A 116 -20.42 -30.10 -25.01
CA LEU A 116 -20.64 -28.73 -24.54
C LEU A 116 -21.95 -28.22 -25.12
N VAL A 117 -22.99 -28.17 -24.29
CA VAL A 117 -24.38 -27.97 -24.73
C VAL A 117 -24.58 -26.60 -25.44
N ASN A 118 -24.16 -25.51 -24.80
CA ASN A 118 -24.31 -24.16 -25.35
C ASN A 118 -23.33 -23.87 -26.50
N ASP A 119 -22.21 -24.58 -26.57
CA ASP A 119 -21.22 -24.40 -27.60
C ASP A 119 -21.51 -25.27 -28.81
N ASN A 120 -22.60 -26.09 -28.79
CA ASN A 120 -22.99 -27.07 -29.80
C ASN A 120 -21.81 -27.97 -30.20
N TYR A 121 -20.94 -28.32 -29.26
CA TYR A 121 -19.76 -29.12 -29.50
C TYR A 121 -19.97 -30.55 -28.98
N ASP A 122 -19.64 -31.50 -29.85
CA ASP A 122 -19.60 -32.91 -29.53
C ASP A 122 -18.35 -33.52 -30.14
N SER A 123 -17.48 -34.10 -29.35
CA SER A 123 -16.21 -34.67 -29.76
C SER A 123 -16.33 -35.85 -30.78
N LEU A 124 -17.54 -36.44 -30.95
CA LEU A 124 -17.81 -37.47 -31.92
C LEU A 124 -18.19 -36.92 -33.32
N THR A 125 -18.58 -35.67 -33.41
CA THR A 125 -18.99 -35.06 -34.69
C THR A 125 -17.77 -34.47 -35.37
N PRO A 126 -17.51 -34.82 -36.69
CA PRO A 126 -16.36 -34.23 -37.40
C PRO A 126 -16.57 -32.73 -37.69
N ASN A 127 -15.78 -31.98 -37.32
CA ASN A 127 -15.31 -30.69 -36.97
C ASN A 127 -15.34 -29.53 -37.94
N ARG A 128 -16.35 -28.67 -37.83
CA ARG A 128 -16.18 -27.24 -38.19
C ARG A 128 -16.05 -26.34 -36.93
N ASP A 129 -16.45 -26.81 -35.75
CA ASP A 129 -16.64 -25.98 -34.56
C ASP A 129 -15.42 -25.93 -33.62
N PHE A 130 -14.42 -26.78 -33.82
CA PHE A 130 -13.25 -26.85 -32.95
C PHE A 130 -12.37 -25.58 -33.02
N LEU A 131 -12.26 -24.94 -34.20
CA LEU A 131 -11.59 -23.64 -34.35
C LEU A 131 -12.31 -22.55 -33.53
N THR A 132 -13.64 -22.52 -33.61
CA THR A 132 -14.48 -21.59 -32.82
C THR A 132 -14.30 -21.83 -31.33
N LEU A 133 -14.21 -23.07 -30.91
CA LEU A 133 -13.95 -23.46 -29.51
C LEU A 133 -12.58 -22.96 -29.05
N ARG A 134 -11.54 -23.11 -29.86
CA ARG A 134 -10.19 -22.57 -29.59
C ARG A 134 -10.21 -21.05 -29.45
N PHE A 135 -10.89 -20.34 -30.33
CA PHE A 135 -11.03 -18.88 -30.25
C PHE A 135 -11.80 -18.44 -29.01
N LYS A 136 -12.90 -19.11 -28.67
CA LYS A 136 -13.64 -18.81 -27.42
C LYS A 136 -12.80 -19.04 -26.18
N SER A 137 -12.02 -20.12 -26.14
CA SER A 137 -11.13 -20.42 -25.02
C SER A 137 -10.02 -19.36 -24.90
N LEU A 138 -9.44 -18.92 -26.03
CA LEU A 138 -8.43 -17.86 -26.06
C LEU A 138 -9.01 -16.52 -25.56
N ILE A 139 -10.19 -16.14 -26.04
CA ILE A 139 -10.89 -14.92 -25.59
C ILE A 139 -11.17 -14.98 -24.10
N ASN A 140 -11.64 -16.13 -23.59
CA ASN A 140 -11.91 -16.32 -22.15
C ASN A 140 -10.66 -16.21 -21.28
N ASP A 141 -9.47 -16.51 -21.81
CA ASP A 141 -8.20 -16.34 -21.09
C ASP A 141 -7.64 -14.90 -21.21
N LEU A 142 -7.83 -14.23 -22.34
CA LEU A 142 -7.40 -12.85 -22.55
C LEU A 142 -8.22 -11.83 -21.76
N TYR A 143 -9.54 -12.02 -21.69
CA TYR A 143 -10.43 -11.07 -21.01
C TYR A 143 -10.07 -10.80 -19.53
N PRO A 144 -9.79 -11.82 -18.67
CA PRO A 144 -9.31 -11.58 -17.31
C PRO A 144 -7.96 -10.86 -17.24
N ALA A 145 -7.07 -11.13 -18.22
CA ALA A 145 -5.77 -10.46 -18.30
C ALA A 145 -5.93 -8.97 -18.58
N ASP A 146 -6.75 -8.61 -19.57
CA ASP A 146 -7.02 -7.22 -19.93
C ASP A 146 -7.79 -6.48 -18.82
N THR A 147 -8.77 -7.13 -18.21
CA THR A 147 -9.48 -6.59 -17.05
C THR A 147 -8.53 -6.31 -15.90
N SER A 148 -7.63 -7.26 -15.58
CA SER A 148 -6.62 -7.08 -14.53
C SER A 148 -5.67 -5.91 -14.84
N LYS A 149 -5.25 -5.74 -16.09
CA LYS A 149 -4.42 -4.62 -16.53
C LYS A 149 -5.16 -3.28 -16.39
N SER A 150 -6.41 -3.22 -16.84
CA SER A 150 -7.27 -2.04 -16.71
C SER A 150 -7.49 -1.64 -15.26
N VAL A 151 -7.83 -2.60 -14.38
CA VAL A 151 -8.01 -2.35 -12.94
C VAL A 151 -6.72 -1.82 -12.30
N ARG A 152 -5.57 -2.41 -12.63
CA ARG A 152 -4.27 -1.93 -12.11
C ARG A 152 -3.96 -0.51 -12.57
N SER A 153 -4.17 -0.21 -13.85
CA SER A 153 -3.99 1.13 -14.41
C SER A 153 -4.90 2.14 -13.71
N HIS A 154 -6.18 1.80 -13.55
CA HIS A 154 -7.15 2.66 -12.86
C HIS A 154 -6.79 2.90 -11.39
N LEU A 155 -6.37 1.85 -10.67
CA LEU A 155 -5.89 1.99 -9.29
C LEU A 155 -4.62 2.85 -9.21
N TYR A 156 -3.69 2.69 -10.16
CA TYR A 156 -2.49 3.50 -10.23
C TYR A 156 -2.81 4.99 -10.40
N VAL A 157 -3.70 5.34 -11.33
CA VAL A 157 -4.16 6.73 -11.54
C VAL A 157 -4.81 7.30 -10.27
N LYS A 158 -5.66 6.52 -9.60
CA LYS A 158 -6.26 6.96 -8.32
C LYS A 158 -5.22 7.17 -7.23
N MET A 159 -4.26 6.27 -7.08
CA MET A 159 -3.20 6.38 -6.07
C MET A 159 -2.31 7.61 -6.31
N THR A 160 -1.94 7.88 -7.57
CA THR A 160 -1.14 9.05 -7.94
C THR A 160 -1.90 10.37 -7.82
N ALA A 161 -3.24 10.33 -7.91
CA ALA A 161 -4.12 11.47 -7.64
C ALA A 161 -4.41 11.68 -6.13
N GLY A 162 -3.73 10.99 -5.23
CA GLY A 162 -3.92 11.14 -3.78
C GLY A 162 -5.20 10.49 -3.24
N GLN A 163 -5.87 9.64 -4.00
CA GLN A 163 -7.07 8.94 -3.57
C GLN A 163 -6.73 7.66 -2.81
N CYS A 164 -7.34 7.46 -1.66
CA CYS A 164 -7.17 6.24 -0.85
C CYS A 164 -7.93 5.07 -1.48
N VAL A 165 -7.20 4.10 -2.04
CA VAL A 165 -7.79 2.89 -2.65
C VAL A 165 -7.94 1.72 -1.66
N ALA A 166 -7.40 1.83 -0.44
CA ALA A 166 -7.53 0.79 0.57
C ALA A 166 -9.02 0.59 0.96
N PRO A 167 -9.48 -0.66 1.18
CA PRO A 167 -10.87 -0.91 1.55
C PRO A 167 -11.24 -0.33 2.92
N PHE A 168 -10.28 -0.22 3.84
CA PHE A 168 -10.46 0.30 5.19
C PHE A 168 -9.44 1.39 5.50
N ALA A 169 -9.86 2.40 6.27
CA ALA A 169 -8.93 3.38 6.84
C ALA A 169 -8.02 2.70 7.89
N PHE A 170 -6.82 3.22 8.11
CA PHE A 170 -5.97 2.78 9.21
C PHE A 170 -6.41 3.42 10.54
N TYR A 171 -5.88 2.96 11.67
CA TYR A 171 -6.28 3.45 13.00
C TYR A 171 -5.97 4.94 13.13
N GLY A 172 -6.88 5.72 13.71
CA GLY A 172 -6.79 7.18 13.77
C GLY A 172 -7.55 7.91 12.64
N TYR A 173 -8.03 7.17 11.63
CA TYR A 173 -8.77 7.74 10.50
C TYR A 173 -9.99 6.93 10.13
N LEU A 174 -10.96 7.61 9.51
CA LEU A 174 -12.17 7.06 8.89
C LEU A 174 -12.17 7.39 7.40
N LYS A 175 -12.98 6.68 6.64
CA LYS A 175 -13.33 7.11 5.28
C LYS A 175 -14.45 8.14 5.34
N SER A 176 -14.35 9.20 4.55
CA SER A 176 -15.41 10.19 4.44
C SER A 176 -16.72 9.52 3.97
N GLU A 177 -17.83 9.99 4.48
CA GLU A 177 -19.17 9.54 4.05
C GLU A 177 -19.51 10.04 2.64
N GLU A 178 -18.99 11.24 2.27
CA GLU A 178 -19.22 11.85 0.95
C GLU A 178 -18.31 11.21 -0.13
N ASP A 179 -17.06 10.90 0.21
CA ASP A 179 -16.09 10.34 -0.71
C ASP A 179 -15.26 9.21 -0.05
N LYS A 180 -15.55 7.97 -0.43
CA LYS A 180 -14.85 6.78 0.08
C LYS A 180 -13.34 6.75 -0.23
N HIS A 181 -12.85 7.66 -1.05
CA HIS A 181 -11.43 7.81 -1.37
C HIS A 181 -10.70 8.85 -0.53
N LYS A 182 -11.43 9.63 0.29
CA LYS A 182 -10.87 10.58 1.24
C LYS A 182 -10.82 10.00 2.65
N LEU A 183 -9.76 10.35 3.38
CA LEU A 183 -9.61 10.02 4.79
C LEU A 183 -9.92 11.26 5.63
N VAL A 184 -10.67 11.05 6.71
CA VAL A 184 -10.98 12.07 7.71
C VAL A 184 -10.47 11.58 9.07
N MET A 185 -10.05 12.50 9.94
CA MET A 185 -9.54 12.16 11.26
C MET A 185 -10.65 11.59 12.15
N ASP A 186 -10.36 10.49 12.83
CA ASP A 186 -11.16 9.93 13.91
C ASP A 186 -10.57 10.44 15.24
N GLU A 187 -11.15 11.48 15.80
CA GLU A 187 -10.58 12.18 16.94
C GLU A 187 -10.36 11.26 18.16
N VAL A 188 -11.24 10.28 18.38
CA VAL A 188 -11.10 9.31 19.47
C VAL A 188 -9.88 8.42 19.27
N ALA A 189 -9.70 7.87 18.08
CA ALA A 189 -8.56 7.02 17.78
C ALA A 189 -7.27 7.85 17.59
N ALA A 190 -7.37 9.06 17.04
CA ALA A 190 -6.25 9.99 16.85
C ALA A 190 -5.66 10.47 18.18
N SER A 191 -6.50 10.74 19.20
CA SER A 191 -6.01 11.10 20.53
C SER A 191 -5.14 10.01 21.14
N VAL A 192 -5.50 8.73 20.94
CA VAL A 192 -4.67 7.60 21.40
C VAL A 192 -3.33 7.55 20.66
N VAL A 193 -3.31 7.85 19.37
CA VAL A 193 -2.05 7.92 18.61
C VAL A 193 -1.16 9.04 19.14
N ARG A 194 -1.71 10.24 19.40
CA ARG A 194 -0.98 11.36 20.00
C ARG A 194 -0.41 10.98 21.38
N ASP A 195 -1.20 10.31 22.22
CA ASP A 195 -0.76 9.82 23.54
C ASP A 195 0.42 8.85 23.42
N ILE A 196 0.38 7.91 22.45
CA ILE A 196 1.47 6.96 22.20
C ILE A 196 2.76 7.70 21.82
N TYR A 197 2.69 8.70 20.93
CA TYR A 197 3.84 9.52 20.55
C TYR A 197 4.38 10.33 21.74
N HIS A 198 3.49 10.96 22.50
CA HIS A 198 3.86 11.74 23.68
C HIS A 198 4.56 10.87 24.74
N MET A 199 3.99 9.71 25.09
CA MET A 199 4.64 8.78 26.03
C MET A 199 6.02 8.33 25.54
N LYS A 200 6.17 8.10 24.22
CA LYS A 200 7.48 7.73 23.66
C LYS A 200 8.50 8.86 23.78
N MET A 201 8.11 10.10 23.49
CA MET A 201 8.97 11.27 23.66
C MET A 201 9.36 11.51 25.11
N GLN A 202 8.47 11.20 26.07
CA GLN A 202 8.77 11.20 27.52
C GLN A 202 9.74 10.08 27.93
N GLY A 203 10.09 9.17 27.02
CA GLY A 203 11.05 8.10 27.28
C GLY A 203 10.44 6.77 27.74
N CYS A 204 9.12 6.60 27.64
CA CYS A 204 8.49 5.31 27.93
C CYS A 204 8.95 4.25 26.92
N SER A 205 9.15 3.01 27.40
CA SER A 205 9.41 1.90 26.48
C SER A 205 8.14 1.47 25.79
N LEU A 206 8.29 0.68 24.72
CA LEU A 206 7.14 0.10 24.02
C LEU A 206 6.28 -0.76 24.94
N THR A 207 6.91 -1.45 25.92
CA THR A 207 6.23 -2.28 26.92
C THR A 207 5.41 -1.40 27.87
N ASP A 208 6.02 -0.34 28.44
CA ASP A 208 5.29 0.54 29.35
C ASP A 208 4.11 1.22 28.68
N ILE A 209 4.28 1.66 27.42
CA ILE A 209 3.18 2.25 26.63
C ILE A 209 2.06 1.23 26.45
N SER A 210 2.39 -0.01 26.08
CA SER A 210 1.38 -1.04 25.88
C SER A 210 0.67 -1.42 27.18
N GLU A 211 1.37 -1.50 28.30
CA GLU A 211 0.80 -1.74 29.63
C GLU A 211 -0.11 -0.60 30.07
N GLU A 212 0.29 0.64 29.86
CA GLU A 212 -0.50 1.82 30.21
C GLU A 212 -1.80 1.88 29.38
N LEU A 213 -1.74 1.61 28.08
CA LEU A 213 -2.93 1.52 27.23
C LEU A 213 -3.89 0.42 27.70
N ASN A 214 -3.35 -0.74 28.10
CA ASN A 214 -4.13 -1.83 28.66
C ASN A 214 -4.75 -1.46 30.01
N ARG A 215 -3.98 -0.80 30.88
CA ARG A 215 -4.45 -0.32 32.19
C ARG A 215 -5.60 0.68 32.05
N ARG A 216 -5.54 1.58 31.06
CA ARG A 216 -6.62 2.53 30.72
C ARG A 216 -7.82 1.87 30.06
N GLY A 217 -7.75 0.59 29.71
CA GLY A 217 -8.82 -0.14 29.01
C GLY A 217 -9.06 0.31 27.57
N ILE A 218 -8.06 0.92 26.94
CA ILE A 218 -8.17 1.40 25.55
C ILE A 218 -8.22 0.21 24.60
N LEU A 219 -9.22 0.20 23.72
CA LEU A 219 -9.40 -0.90 22.75
C LEU A 219 -8.25 -0.93 21.73
N THR A 220 -7.78 -2.14 21.43
CA THR A 220 -6.82 -2.33 20.33
C THR A 220 -7.40 -1.90 18.97
N PRO A 221 -6.57 -1.51 17.99
CA PRO A 221 -7.04 -1.02 16.70
C PRO A 221 -8.05 -1.94 16.01
N LEU A 222 -7.84 -3.25 16.09
CA LEU A 222 -8.77 -4.23 15.51
C LEU A 222 -10.10 -4.26 16.26
N ARG A 223 -10.04 -4.27 17.60
CA ARG A 223 -11.24 -4.33 18.44
C ARG A 223 -12.05 -3.04 18.35
N TYR A 224 -11.36 -1.90 18.27
CA TYR A 224 -11.99 -0.61 18.02
C TYR A 224 -12.82 -0.62 16.74
N LYS A 225 -12.26 -1.11 15.63
CA LYS A 225 -12.98 -1.23 14.35
C LYS A 225 -14.19 -2.16 14.43
N GLN A 226 -14.10 -3.24 15.18
CA GLN A 226 -15.19 -4.19 15.34
C GLN A 226 -16.33 -3.63 16.19
N VAL A 227 -16.01 -2.97 17.31
CA VAL A 227 -16.99 -2.53 18.31
C VAL A 227 -17.62 -1.19 17.90
N TYR A 228 -16.77 -0.18 17.64
CA TYR A 228 -17.27 1.17 17.33
C TYR A 228 -17.66 1.33 15.87
N LEU A 229 -16.88 0.80 14.93
CA LEU A 229 -17.15 0.98 13.50
C LEU A 229 -17.99 -0.17 12.93
N LYS A 230 -18.34 -1.18 13.74
CA LYS A 230 -19.15 -2.35 13.36
C LYS A 230 -18.65 -3.05 12.06
N GLN A 231 -17.36 -2.92 11.77
CA GLN A 231 -16.76 -3.49 10.56
C GLN A 231 -16.60 -5.00 10.71
N LYS A 232 -17.16 -5.76 9.79
CA LYS A 232 -16.95 -7.21 9.67
C LYS A 232 -15.59 -7.46 8.99
N LEU A 233 -14.54 -7.52 9.79
CA LEU A 233 -13.19 -7.81 9.28
C LEU A 233 -12.99 -9.34 9.28
N LYS A 234 -12.80 -9.95 8.10
CA LYS A 234 -12.33 -11.33 7.98
C LYS A 234 -10.84 -11.33 8.36
N THR A 235 -10.52 -11.73 9.59
CA THR A 235 -9.12 -11.85 10.03
C THR A 235 -8.74 -13.33 10.06
N GLY A 236 -7.59 -13.67 9.47
CA GLY A 236 -7.01 -15.01 9.59
C GLY A 236 -6.42 -15.29 10.98
N PHE A 237 -6.43 -14.31 11.89
CA PHE A 237 -5.93 -14.45 13.25
C PHE A 237 -7.04 -14.95 14.18
N ARG A 238 -6.70 -15.93 15.07
CA ARG A 238 -7.58 -16.29 16.18
C ARG A 238 -7.78 -15.04 17.04
N LEU A 239 -9.01 -14.55 17.09
CA LEU A 239 -9.40 -13.46 17.99
C LEU A 239 -9.33 -14.03 19.41
N THR A 240 -8.43 -13.52 20.23
CA THR A 240 -8.47 -13.72 21.66
C THR A 240 -9.71 -13.04 22.22
N GLU A 241 -10.37 -13.63 23.22
CA GLU A 241 -11.58 -13.05 23.84
C GLU A 241 -11.33 -11.63 24.39
N LYS A 242 -10.12 -11.37 24.88
CA LYS A 242 -9.66 -10.07 25.39
C LYS A 242 -8.35 -9.67 24.70
N PRO A 243 -8.40 -9.07 23.49
CA PRO A 243 -7.22 -8.58 22.82
C PRO A 243 -6.60 -7.43 23.61
N VAL A 244 -5.30 -7.55 23.88
CA VAL A 244 -4.50 -6.55 24.61
C VAL A 244 -3.52 -5.84 23.68
N TRP A 245 -3.16 -4.62 24.01
CA TRP A 245 -2.07 -3.92 23.34
C TRP A 245 -0.75 -4.64 23.56
N MET A 246 0.01 -4.80 22.49
CA MET A 246 1.33 -5.41 22.49
C MET A 246 2.39 -4.39 22.05
N PRO A 247 3.64 -4.49 22.54
CA PRO A 247 4.74 -3.61 22.13
C PRO A 247 4.93 -3.52 20.61
N THR A 248 4.66 -4.62 19.88
CA THR A 248 4.72 -4.67 18.42
C THR A 248 3.66 -3.81 17.74
N MET A 249 2.46 -3.66 18.34
CA MET A 249 1.41 -2.78 17.84
C MET A 249 1.79 -1.32 18.03
N VAL A 250 2.31 -0.98 19.21
CA VAL A 250 2.84 0.36 19.52
C VAL A 250 3.95 0.73 18.55
N ARG A 251 4.91 -0.20 18.32
CA ARG A 251 6.01 0.01 17.37
C ARG A 251 5.51 0.29 15.96
N ARG A 252 4.49 -0.42 15.48
CA ARG A 252 3.90 -0.20 14.15
C ARG A 252 3.27 1.19 14.03
N ILE A 253 2.62 1.68 15.08
CA ILE A 253 2.04 3.03 15.08
C ILE A 253 3.15 4.08 15.05
N LEU A 254 4.18 3.96 15.89
CA LEU A 254 5.29 4.93 15.98
C LEU A 254 6.14 5.00 14.70
N LEU A 255 6.18 3.96 13.88
CA LEU A 255 6.93 3.91 12.63
C LEU A 255 6.06 4.11 11.38
N ASP A 256 4.78 4.41 11.54
CA ASP A 256 3.89 4.60 10.40
C ASP A 256 3.86 6.08 9.97
N GLU A 257 4.57 6.39 8.92
CA GLU A 257 4.69 7.74 8.35
C GLU A 257 3.34 8.34 7.94
N ARG A 258 2.32 7.51 7.71
CA ARG A 258 0.99 8.01 7.31
C ARG A 258 0.34 8.94 8.32
N TYR A 259 0.74 8.87 9.61
CA TYR A 259 0.25 9.81 10.63
C TYR A 259 0.69 11.26 10.41
N THR A 260 1.68 11.50 9.54
CA THR A 260 2.10 12.85 9.12
C THR A 260 1.29 13.42 7.95
N GLY A 261 0.18 12.78 7.57
CA GLY A 261 -0.66 13.24 6.45
C GLY A 261 -0.22 12.72 5.07
N VAL A 262 0.82 11.88 5.01
CA VAL A 262 1.31 11.28 3.77
C VAL A 262 0.54 10.00 3.45
N LEU A 263 -0.09 9.94 2.29
CA LEU A 263 -0.74 8.72 1.82
C LEU A 263 0.26 7.83 1.09
N ILE A 264 0.56 6.66 1.66
CA ILE A 264 1.51 5.69 1.09
C ILE A 264 0.76 4.45 0.63
N GLN A 265 0.82 4.17 -0.66
CA GLN A 265 0.09 3.09 -1.31
C GLN A 265 0.98 2.32 -2.30
N GLY A 266 0.44 1.25 -2.91
CA GLY A 266 1.18 0.49 -3.91
C GLY A 266 2.35 -0.33 -3.36
N LYS A 267 2.37 -0.65 -2.06
CA LYS A 267 3.45 -1.41 -1.38
C LYS A 267 3.57 -2.85 -1.85
N THR A 268 2.52 -3.40 -2.48
CA THR A 268 2.47 -4.80 -2.92
C THR A 268 1.93 -4.91 -4.33
N THR A 269 2.32 -5.98 -5.01
CA THR A 269 1.79 -6.35 -6.32
C THR A 269 1.63 -7.87 -6.42
N THR A 270 1.04 -8.35 -7.53
CA THR A 270 1.02 -9.77 -7.89
C THR A 270 1.64 -9.94 -9.27
N PRO A 271 2.33 -11.06 -9.58
CA PRO A 271 2.99 -11.27 -10.87
C PRO A 271 2.01 -11.11 -12.06
N ASN A 272 0.87 -11.75 -11.98
CA ASN A 272 -0.20 -11.69 -12.98
C ASN A 272 -1.56 -12.05 -12.35
N HIS A 273 -2.63 -12.05 -13.17
CA HIS A 273 -3.99 -12.36 -12.71
C HIS A 273 -4.18 -13.83 -12.29
N LYS A 274 -3.35 -14.75 -12.77
CA LYS A 274 -3.42 -16.20 -12.45
C LYS A 274 -2.69 -16.54 -11.15
N VAL A 275 -1.62 -15.81 -10.81
CA VAL A 275 -0.76 -16.09 -9.65
C VAL A 275 -1.08 -15.12 -8.52
N LYS A 276 -1.67 -15.63 -7.45
CA LYS A 276 -2.09 -14.83 -6.27
C LYS A 276 -0.98 -14.64 -5.22
N VAL A 277 0.29 -14.83 -5.61
CA VAL A 277 1.43 -14.57 -4.71
C VAL A 277 1.63 -13.08 -4.56
N VAL A 278 1.64 -12.61 -3.33
CA VAL A 278 1.89 -11.19 -3.01
C VAL A 278 3.38 -10.93 -3.02
N ILE A 279 3.82 -9.99 -3.86
CA ILE A 279 5.20 -9.49 -3.92
C ILE A 279 5.24 -8.12 -3.23
N HIS A 280 6.13 -7.95 -2.26
CA HIS A 280 6.41 -6.65 -1.66
C HIS A 280 7.35 -5.87 -2.56
N LYS A 281 7.00 -4.61 -2.83
CA LYS A 281 7.82 -3.68 -3.59
C LYS A 281 8.82 -2.98 -2.69
N GLU A 282 9.92 -2.53 -3.27
CA GLU A 282 10.89 -1.68 -2.57
C GLU A 282 10.26 -0.31 -2.25
N GLU A 283 10.76 0.35 -1.20
CA GLU A 283 10.21 1.64 -0.74
C GLU A 283 10.28 2.73 -1.81
N ALA A 284 11.26 2.68 -2.70
CA ALA A 284 11.41 3.59 -3.84
C ALA A 284 10.28 3.47 -4.88
N GLU A 285 9.62 2.31 -4.94
CA GLU A 285 8.51 2.05 -5.85
C GLU A 285 7.12 2.37 -5.25
N TRP A 286 7.07 2.74 -3.96
CA TRP A 286 5.82 3.08 -3.31
C TRP A 286 5.29 4.42 -3.82
N ILE A 287 3.98 4.49 -3.98
CA ILE A 287 3.32 5.74 -4.37
C ILE A 287 3.07 6.55 -3.10
N ARG A 288 3.71 7.72 -3.02
CA ARG A 288 3.60 8.68 -1.93
C ARG A 288 2.86 9.92 -2.42
N TYR A 289 1.90 10.38 -1.64
CA TYR A 289 1.20 11.63 -1.90
C TYR A 289 1.18 12.44 -0.61
N GLU A 290 1.87 13.57 -0.63
CA GLU A 290 2.01 14.46 0.51
C GLU A 290 0.71 15.23 0.77
N ASN A 291 0.46 15.60 2.03
CA ASN A 291 -0.70 16.39 2.44
C ASN A 291 -2.06 15.83 1.93
N ALA A 292 -2.20 14.51 1.91
CA ALA A 292 -3.43 13.86 1.43
C ALA A 292 -4.60 14.03 2.40
N PHE A 293 -4.34 14.24 3.66
CA PHE A 293 -5.32 14.39 4.75
C PHE A 293 -4.69 15.10 5.95
N GLU A 294 -5.51 15.58 6.88
CA GLU A 294 -5.05 16.25 8.09
C GLU A 294 -4.15 15.33 8.93
N PRO A 295 -2.92 15.77 9.30
CA PRO A 295 -1.98 14.95 10.06
C PRO A 295 -2.41 14.82 11.54
N VAL A 296 -2.29 13.63 12.12
CA VAL A 296 -2.44 13.39 13.58
C VAL A 296 -1.20 13.84 14.32
N ILE A 297 -0.03 13.62 13.69
CA ILE A 297 1.31 13.92 14.21
C ILE A 297 2.03 14.76 13.18
N ASN A 298 2.72 15.82 13.60
CA ASN A 298 3.53 16.60 12.69
C ASN A 298 4.83 15.86 12.29
N ARG A 299 5.45 16.31 11.23
CA ARG A 299 6.65 15.69 10.65
C ARG A 299 7.81 15.63 11.64
N HIS A 300 8.02 16.71 12.39
CA HIS A 300 9.08 16.79 13.38
C HIS A 300 8.92 15.74 14.50
N GLN A 301 7.73 15.62 15.09
CA GLN A 301 7.45 14.60 16.11
C GLN A 301 7.71 13.17 15.60
N TYR A 302 7.33 12.89 14.35
CA TYR A 302 7.61 11.61 13.71
C TYR A 302 9.12 11.34 13.59
N GLU A 303 9.91 12.34 13.14
CA GLU A 303 11.36 12.23 13.02
C GLU A 303 12.05 12.06 14.36
N VAL A 304 11.64 12.84 15.37
CA VAL A 304 12.14 12.71 16.76
C VAL A 304 11.91 11.29 17.29
N VAL A 305 10.69 10.78 17.16
CA VAL A 305 10.36 9.42 17.60
C VAL A 305 11.13 8.37 16.78
N GLY A 306 11.27 8.55 15.48
CA GLY A 306 12.08 7.69 14.61
C GLY A 306 13.54 7.61 15.08
N ASN A 307 14.13 8.74 15.50
CA ASN A 307 15.47 8.79 16.07
C ASN A 307 15.52 8.11 17.44
N LEU A 308 14.55 8.36 18.33
CA LEU A 308 14.46 7.69 19.62
C LEU A 308 14.31 6.17 19.49
N MET A 309 13.65 5.69 18.45
CA MET A 309 13.49 4.25 18.17
C MET A 309 14.80 3.58 17.70
N LYS A 310 15.74 4.35 17.16
CA LYS A 310 17.08 3.87 16.75
C LYS A 310 18.10 3.94 17.87
N MET A 311 17.83 4.74 18.93
CA MET A 311 18.73 4.90 20.05
C MET A 311 18.62 3.71 21.01
N ASP A 312 19.76 3.14 21.37
CA ASP A 312 19.86 2.16 22.45
C ASP A 312 19.74 2.90 23.80
N THR A 313 18.58 2.77 24.43
CA THR A 313 18.34 3.38 25.74
C THR A 313 18.36 2.31 26.81
N MET A 314 19.47 2.21 27.55
CA MET A 314 19.51 1.39 28.77
C MET A 314 18.75 2.09 29.90
N ARG A 315 17.90 1.35 30.57
CA ARG A 315 17.20 1.83 31.80
C ARG A 315 18.02 1.50 33.04
N GLY A 316 18.30 2.50 33.82
CA GLY A 316 18.76 2.30 35.20
C GLY A 316 17.61 1.93 36.15
N ALA A 317 17.93 1.46 37.36
CA ALA A 317 16.95 1.09 38.39
C ALA A 317 15.97 2.23 38.80
N LYS A 318 16.26 3.48 38.49
CA LYS A 318 15.46 4.69 38.78
C LYS A 318 14.74 5.27 37.55
N GLY A 319 14.67 4.55 36.43
CA GLY A 319 14.06 5.05 35.20
C GLY A 319 15.07 5.54 34.14
N LEU A 320 14.58 6.28 33.13
CA LEU A 320 15.41 6.81 32.05
C LEU A 320 16.06 8.13 32.52
N ALA A 321 17.41 8.20 32.44
CA ALA A 321 18.13 9.46 32.76
C ALA A 321 17.78 10.55 31.72
N LEU A 322 17.83 11.82 32.13
CA LEU A 322 17.41 12.99 31.37
C LEU A 322 18.06 13.04 29.96
N LEU A 323 19.37 12.78 29.87
CA LEU A 323 20.15 12.82 28.62
C LEU A 323 20.35 11.43 27.98
N SER A 324 19.69 10.38 28.48
CA SER A 324 19.87 9.02 27.98
C SER A 324 19.60 8.92 26.46
N GLY A 325 20.51 8.30 25.72
CA GLY A 325 20.45 8.14 24.28
C GLY A 325 20.89 9.35 23.46
N LEU A 326 21.02 10.54 24.06
CA LEU A 326 21.44 11.76 23.38
C LEU A 326 22.96 11.98 23.44
N VAL A 327 23.65 11.41 24.45
CA VAL A 327 25.07 11.65 24.67
C VAL A 327 25.94 10.68 23.86
N LYS A 328 26.82 11.23 23.05
CA LYS A 328 27.77 10.52 22.19
C LYS A 328 29.20 10.91 22.51
N CYS A 329 30.11 9.96 22.38
CA CYS A 329 31.54 10.26 22.41
C CYS A 329 31.94 11.09 21.20
N GLY A 330 32.65 12.21 21.40
CA GLY A 330 33.13 13.07 20.33
C GLY A 330 34.21 12.41 19.45
N ASP A 331 34.96 11.45 20.01
CA ASP A 331 36.06 10.79 19.33
C ASP A 331 35.61 9.56 18.54
N CYS A 332 34.97 8.58 19.17
CA CYS A 332 34.51 7.35 18.49
C CYS A 332 33.06 7.39 17.99
N LYS A 333 32.29 8.43 18.28
CA LYS A 333 30.87 8.64 17.91
C LYS A 333 29.89 7.63 18.52
N GLU A 334 30.35 6.69 19.33
CA GLU A 334 29.52 5.72 20.02
C GLU A 334 28.77 6.32 21.21
N SER A 335 27.76 5.62 21.72
CA SER A 335 26.95 6.10 22.83
C SER A 335 27.74 6.14 24.14
N MET A 336 27.48 7.14 24.98
CA MET A 336 28.00 7.16 26.33
C MET A 336 26.97 6.59 27.31
N VAL A 337 27.42 5.76 28.23
CA VAL A 337 26.61 5.03 29.20
C VAL A 337 26.68 5.73 30.56
N LEU A 338 25.54 5.91 31.22
CA LEU A 338 25.48 6.47 32.56
C LEU A 338 25.88 5.40 33.59
N LYS A 339 26.92 5.70 34.36
CA LYS A 339 27.36 4.92 35.52
C LYS A 339 27.18 5.64 36.83
N SER A 340 26.88 4.89 37.85
CA SER A 340 26.72 5.39 39.20
C SER A 340 27.50 4.48 40.16
N PRO A 341 28.81 4.77 40.41
CA PRO A 341 29.66 3.95 41.23
C PRO A 341 29.18 3.82 42.67
N ASP A 342 28.66 4.90 43.24
CA ASP A 342 28.27 5.05 44.66
C ASP A 342 26.77 5.34 44.85
N LYS A 343 25.94 5.19 43.79
CA LYS A 343 24.50 5.53 43.77
C LYS A 343 24.15 7.01 44.00
N VAL A 344 25.15 7.86 44.24
CA VAL A 344 25.00 9.31 44.49
C VAL A 344 25.54 10.10 43.30
N HIS A 345 26.70 9.72 42.80
CA HIS A 345 27.37 10.38 41.70
C HIS A 345 27.12 9.63 40.38
N HIS A 346 26.71 10.35 39.37
CA HIS A 346 26.41 9.82 38.05
C HIS A 346 27.37 10.40 37.01
N TYR A 347 27.94 9.54 36.17
CA TYR A 347 28.91 9.91 35.15
C TYR A 347 28.55 9.25 33.82
N TYR A 348 28.63 10.00 32.72
CA TYR A 348 28.58 9.47 31.39
C TYR A 348 30.00 9.01 30.98
N VAL A 349 30.13 7.75 30.58
CA VAL A 349 31.39 7.11 30.19
C VAL A 349 31.24 6.54 28.80
N CYS A 350 32.28 6.64 27.95
CA CYS A 350 32.27 6.07 26.61
C CYS A 350 32.08 4.55 26.66
N SER A 351 31.09 4.03 25.90
CA SER A 351 30.79 2.58 25.85
C SER A 351 31.95 1.78 25.26
N THR A 352 32.58 2.28 24.19
CA THR A 352 33.71 1.63 23.52
C THR A 352 34.95 1.57 24.40
N SER A 353 35.23 2.64 25.15
CA SER A 353 36.29 2.63 26.16
C SER A 353 36.01 1.62 27.28
N LEU A 354 34.75 1.49 27.65
CA LEU A 354 34.33 0.63 28.76
C LEU A 354 34.39 -0.85 28.45
N TYR A 355 33.88 -1.24 27.26
CA TYR A 355 33.69 -2.65 26.89
C TYR A 355 34.78 -3.17 25.95
N GLU A 356 35.25 -2.35 25.02
CA GLU A 356 36.15 -2.77 23.93
C GLU A 356 37.59 -2.23 24.09
N LYS A 357 37.81 -1.23 24.96
CA LYS A 357 39.11 -0.54 25.17
C LYS A 357 39.70 0.06 23.90
N GLN A 358 38.86 0.42 22.93
CA GLN A 358 39.30 0.99 21.65
C GLN A 358 39.24 2.52 21.59
N CYS A 359 38.80 3.16 22.68
CA CYS A 359 38.70 4.61 22.81
C CYS A 359 39.39 5.05 24.11
N SER A 360 39.77 6.33 24.18
CA SER A 360 40.33 6.94 25.39
C SER A 360 39.29 6.86 26.55
N SER A 361 39.83 6.71 27.77
CA SER A 361 38.99 6.64 28.98
C SER A 361 38.66 8.05 29.46
N HIS A 362 37.51 8.56 28.99
CA HIS A 362 37.00 9.86 29.49
C HIS A 362 35.59 9.72 30.03
N SER A 363 35.27 10.57 30.97
CA SER A 363 33.98 10.61 31.61
C SER A 363 33.59 12.05 31.99
N ILE A 364 32.29 12.32 32.01
CA ILE A 364 31.75 13.61 32.41
C ILE A 364 30.66 13.40 33.46
N SER A 365 30.66 14.23 34.50
CA SER A 365 29.59 14.22 35.52
C SER A 365 28.25 14.61 34.89
N GLU A 366 27.20 13.81 35.15
CA GLU A 366 25.83 14.10 34.68
C GLU A 366 25.39 15.52 35.10
N LYS A 367 25.64 15.93 36.32
CA LYS A 367 25.26 17.26 36.83
C LYS A 367 25.92 18.39 36.02
N LYS A 368 27.23 18.26 35.69
CA LYS A 368 27.95 19.26 34.89
C LYS A 368 27.40 19.28 33.43
N LEU A 369 27.16 18.10 32.86
CA LEU A 369 26.66 18.00 31.48
C LEU A 369 25.24 18.55 31.36
N VAL A 370 24.34 18.19 32.30
CA VAL A 370 22.97 18.72 32.35
C VAL A 370 22.99 20.25 32.52
N GLY A 371 23.83 20.79 33.40
CA GLY A 371 23.96 22.23 33.58
C GLY A 371 24.39 22.95 32.29
N ALA A 372 25.46 22.47 31.64
CA ALA A 372 25.96 23.05 30.39
C ALA A 372 24.93 22.98 29.26
N VAL A 373 24.25 21.86 29.15
CA VAL A 373 23.19 21.68 28.12
C VAL A 373 21.99 22.57 28.37
N THR A 374 21.57 22.69 29.64
CA THR A 374 20.47 23.58 30.07
C THR A 374 20.80 25.03 29.72
N GLU A 375 21.99 25.50 30.13
CA GLU A 375 22.44 26.84 29.83
C GLU A 375 22.51 27.13 28.32
N ALA A 376 23.07 26.21 27.54
CA ALA A 376 23.15 26.35 26.11
C ALA A 376 21.77 26.43 25.47
N ILE A 377 20.82 25.57 25.85
CA ILE A 377 19.46 25.55 25.27
C ILE A 377 18.73 26.85 25.63
N LEU A 378 18.73 27.26 26.89
CA LEU A 378 18.04 28.47 27.31
C LEU A 378 18.64 29.72 26.63
N HIS A 379 19.96 29.76 26.48
CA HIS A 379 20.62 30.81 25.72
C HIS A 379 20.19 30.82 24.24
N TYR A 380 20.15 29.65 23.57
CA TYR A 380 19.67 29.55 22.18
C TYR A 380 18.22 30.02 22.05
N ILE A 381 17.34 29.67 22.99
CA ILE A 381 15.94 30.09 22.98
C ILE A 381 15.87 31.63 23.12
N SER A 382 16.62 32.26 24.02
CA SER A 382 16.62 33.72 24.17
C SER A 382 17.07 34.43 22.89
N VAL A 383 18.14 33.95 22.25
CA VAL A 383 18.64 34.49 20.97
C VAL A 383 17.62 34.35 19.86
N LEU A 384 16.93 33.19 19.78
CA LEU A 384 15.90 32.97 18.74
C LEU A 384 14.65 33.82 18.96
N VAL A 385 14.26 34.08 20.19
CA VAL A 385 13.17 35.00 20.53
C VAL A 385 13.51 36.43 20.05
N GLU A 386 14.71 36.93 20.40
CA GLU A 386 15.20 38.22 19.92
C GLU A 386 15.27 38.30 18.42
N LEU A 387 15.80 37.24 17.77
CA LEU A 387 15.87 37.17 16.30
C LEU A 387 14.49 37.22 15.64
N LYS A 388 13.47 36.56 16.22
CA LYS A 388 12.09 36.61 15.74
C LYS A 388 11.51 38.01 15.82
N GLU A 389 11.77 38.75 16.90
CA GLU A 389 11.33 40.12 17.04
C GLU A 389 11.99 41.04 15.97
N ILE A 390 13.28 40.84 15.73
CA ILE A 390 14.02 41.52 14.65
C ILE A 390 13.48 41.16 13.27
N LEU A 391 13.28 39.85 12.99
CA LEU A 391 12.71 39.38 11.73
C LEU A 391 11.25 39.83 11.52
N ALA A 392 10.47 39.98 12.59
CA ALA A 392 9.13 40.54 12.51
C ALA A 392 9.18 42.02 12.06
N TYR A 393 10.22 42.73 12.46
CA TYR A 393 10.47 44.12 12.01
C TYR A 393 10.99 44.19 10.56
N VAL A 394 11.76 43.17 10.11
CA VAL A 394 12.31 43.05 8.75
C VAL A 394 11.36 42.29 7.80
N LYS A 395 10.10 42.15 8.12
CA LYS A 395 9.07 41.35 7.41
C LYS A 395 8.85 41.65 5.92
N THR A 396 9.64 42.52 5.32
CA THR A 396 9.54 42.88 3.88
C THR A 396 10.58 42.21 2.98
N ALA A 397 11.57 41.48 3.49
CA ALA A 397 12.66 40.93 2.67
C ALA A 397 13.13 39.56 3.10
N SER A 398 12.28 38.51 3.07
CA SER A 398 12.83 37.17 3.15
C SER A 398 13.26 36.70 1.76
N ILE A 399 14.55 36.60 1.53
CA ILE A 399 15.18 36.09 0.29
C ILE A 399 14.52 34.77 -0.21
N PRO A 400 14.16 33.81 0.65
CA PRO A 400 13.46 32.60 0.21
C PRO A 400 12.07 32.86 -0.37
N ARG A 401 11.33 33.85 0.17
CA ARG A 401 9.98 34.20 -0.31
C ARG A 401 10.01 34.93 -1.63
N GLN A 402 11.04 35.78 -1.85
CA GLN A 402 11.28 36.38 -3.15
C GLN A 402 11.66 35.35 -4.21
N ARG A 403 12.52 34.40 -3.87
CA ARG A 403 12.84 33.25 -4.73
C ARG A 403 11.61 32.47 -5.11
N LEU A 404 10.74 32.13 -4.17
CA LEU A 404 9.50 31.42 -4.46
C LEU A 404 8.64 32.17 -5.49
N LEU A 405 8.47 33.49 -5.32
CA LEU A 405 7.75 34.34 -6.26
C LEU A 405 8.41 34.41 -7.64
N GLU A 406 9.73 34.33 -7.72
CA GLU A 406 10.45 34.27 -8.99
C GLU A 406 10.25 32.94 -9.70
N GLU A 407 10.28 31.82 -8.96
CA GLU A 407 10.06 30.48 -9.52
C GLU A 407 8.59 30.29 -9.96
N ASP A 408 7.62 30.80 -9.21
CA ASP A 408 6.20 30.83 -9.61
C ASP A 408 5.98 31.59 -10.91
N LYS A 409 6.66 32.76 -11.09
CA LYS A 409 6.60 33.54 -12.35
C LYS A 409 7.18 32.75 -13.53
N LYS A 410 8.26 32.02 -13.32
CA LYS A 410 8.84 31.13 -14.37
C LYS A 410 7.87 30.04 -14.79
N LEU A 411 7.19 29.42 -13.82
CA LEU A 411 6.16 28.40 -14.09
C LEU A 411 5.00 29.01 -14.91
N GLU A 412 4.50 30.19 -14.53
CA GLU A 412 3.45 30.91 -15.25
C GLU A 412 3.85 31.27 -16.70
N MET A 413 5.13 31.59 -16.92
CA MET A 413 5.64 31.82 -18.29
C MET A 413 5.65 30.54 -19.12
N LEU A 414 6.05 29.40 -18.56
CA LEU A 414 6.04 28.10 -19.23
C LEU A 414 4.60 27.66 -19.56
N GLU A 415 3.65 27.88 -18.66
CA GLU A 415 2.23 27.61 -18.88
C GLU A 415 1.66 28.44 -20.05
N LYS A 416 1.98 29.73 -20.08
CA LYS A 416 1.58 30.62 -21.18
C LYS A 416 2.17 30.20 -22.53
N GLU A 417 3.42 29.77 -22.55
CA GLU A 417 4.07 29.30 -23.78
C GLU A 417 3.49 27.95 -24.24
N SER A 418 3.20 27.04 -23.30
CA SER A 418 2.48 25.80 -23.60
C SER A 418 1.13 26.06 -24.25
N GLN A 419 0.35 26.98 -23.67
CA GLN A 419 -0.96 27.34 -24.21
C GLN A 419 -0.86 28.02 -25.60
N ARG A 420 0.18 28.81 -25.82
CA ARG A 420 0.46 29.44 -27.12
C ARG A 420 0.72 28.37 -28.18
N ILE A 421 1.57 27.38 -27.90
CA ILE A 421 1.88 26.31 -28.85
C ILE A 421 0.64 25.44 -29.10
N LEU A 422 -0.17 25.15 -28.10
CA LEU A 422 -1.44 24.44 -28.27
C LEU A 422 -2.38 25.20 -29.23
N ASN A 423 -2.49 26.51 -29.08
CA ASN A 423 -3.31 27.32 -29.98
C ASN A 423 -2.78 27.34 -31.43
N ILE A 424 -1.44 27.32 -31.59
CA ILE A 424 -0.82 27.25 -32.95
C ILE A 424 -1.11 25.85 -33.53
N LYS A 425 -1.05 24.79 -32.71
CA LYS A 425 -1.34 23.42 -33.15
C LYS A 425 -2.80 23.27 -33.60
N VAL A 426 -3.76 23.91 -32.91
CA VAL A 426 -5.15 23.95 -33.37
C VAL A 426 -5.26 24.60 -34.77
N LYS A 427 -4.63 25.76 -34.96
CA LYS A 427 -4.60 26.39 -36.29
C LYS A 427 -3.93 25.57 -37.38
N LEU A 428 -2.92 24.77 -37.01
CA LEU A 428 -2.27 23.83 -37.95
C LEU A 428 -3.26 22.76 -38.44
N TYR A 429 -4.12 22.24 -37.56
CA TYR A 429 -5.19 21.31 -37.94
C TYR A 429 -6.23 21.97 -38.84
N ASP A 430 -6.59 23.24 -38.57
CA ASP A 430 -7.53 24.00 -39.39
C ASP A 430 -6.96 24.19 -40.80
N SER A 431 -5.68 24.61 -40.93
CA SER A 431 -4.99 24.82 -42.19
C SER A 431 -4.84 23.52 -43.01
N PHE A 432 -4.67 22.38 -42.36
CA PHE A 432 -4.66 21.08 -43.02
C PHE A 432 -6.06 20.68 -43.51
N ALA A 433 -7.09 20.94 -42.71
CA ALA A 433 -8.49 20.68 -43.09
C ALA A 433 -8.96 21.54 -44.26
N GLU A 434 -8.41 22.79 -44.37
CA GLU A 434 -8.65 23.72 -45.51
C GLU A 434 -7.78 23.43 -46.75
N GLU A 435 -7.01 22.32 -46.74
CA GLU A 435 -6.11 21.93 -47.85
C GLU A 435 -5.00 22.96 -48.17
N ILE A 436 -4.66 23.85 -47.20
CA ILE A 436 -3.60 24.86 -47.37
C ILE A 436 -2.21 24.20 -47.18
N LEU A 437 -2.12 23.13 -46.39
CA LEU A 437 -0.88 22.39 -46.12
C LEU A 437 -0.96 20.98 -46.71
N ASP A 438 0.15 20.52 -47.27
CA ASP A 438 0.23 19.12 -47.68
C ASP A 438 0.46 18.20 -46.48
N ARG A 439 0.29 16.88 -46.70
CA ARG A 439 0.41 15.89 -45.63
C ARG A 439 1.81 15.83 -45.00
N THR A 440 2.85 16.02 -45.81
CA THR A 440 4.25 15.96 -45.37
C THR A 440 4.64 17.18 -44.54
N GLU A 441 4.19 18.36 -44.96
CA GLU A 441 4.34 19.58 -44.20
C GLU A 441 3.60 19.53 -42.88
N PHE A 442 2.34 19.05 -42.87
CA PHE A 442 1.54 18.89 -41.67
C PHE A 442 2.20 17.93 -40.68
N GLU A 443 2.66 16.75 -41.10
CA GLU A 443 3.33 15.79 -40.22
C GLU A 443 4.64 16.36 -39.63
N THR A 444 5.39 17.11 -40.44
CA THR A 444 6.64 17.77 -40.00
C THR A 444 6.40 18.84 -38.93
N PHE A 445 5.45 19.75 -39.16
CA PHE A 445 5.11 20.78 -38.20
C PHE A 445 4.48 20.20 -36.95
N LYS A 446 3.61 19.22 -37.07
CA LYS A 446 3.01 18.50 -35.94
C LYS A 446 4.07 17.88 -35.05
N ALA A 447 5.02 17.13 -35.64
CA ALA A 447 6.11 16.51 -34.89
C ALA A 447 6.95 17.57 -34.12
N LYS A 448 7.25 18.69 -34.75
CA LYS A 448 7.99 19.80 -34.13
C LYS A 448 7.24 20.40 -32.95
N TYR A 449 5.94 20.66 -33.07
CA TYR A 449 5.14 21.20 -31.96
C TYR A 449 4.92 20.17 -30.84
N ASP A 450 4.77 18.90 -31.19
CA ASP A 450 4.69 17.81 -30.20
C ASP A 450 5.97 17.71 -29.38
N GLN A 451 7.14 17.79 -30.03
CA GLN A 451 8.43 17.83 -29.35
C GLN A 451 8.56 19.06 -28.43
N SER A 452 8.21 20.25 -28.92
CA SER A 452 8.27 21.49 -28.11
C SER A 452 7.34 21.41 -26.89
N LEU A 453 6.13 20.85 -27.03
CA LEU A 453 5.21 20.66 -25.91
C LEU A 453 5.78 19.67 -24.88
N GLU A 454 6.44 18.61 -25.32
CA GLU A 454 7.07 17.66 -24.41
C GLU A 454 8.26 18.29 -23.65
N GLU A 455 9.09 19.09 -24.32
CA GLU A 455 10.19 19.85 -23.68
C GLU A 455 9.65 20.84 -22.63
N ILE A 456 8.59 21.58 -22.95
CA ILE A 456 7.95 22.49 -22.00
C ILE A 456 7.34 21.72 -20.84
N ARG A 457 6.70 20.58 -21.07
CA ARG A 457 6.12 19.73 -20.02
C ARG A 457 7.20 19.28 -19.03
N GLN A 458 8.34 18.83 -19.53
CA GLN A 458 9.48 18.42 -18.69
C GLN A 458 10.05 19.59 -17.89
N ALA A 459 10.15 20.78 -18.51
CA ALA A 459 10.58 22.00 -17.84
C ALA A 459 9.60 22.41 -16.72
N MET A 460 8.29 22.32 -16.95
CA MET A 460 7.25 22.61 -15.95
C MET A 460 7.32 21.62 -14.77
N GLU A 461 7.52 20.33 -15.03
CA GLU A 461 7.67 19.30 -13.98
C GLU A 461 8.93 19.55 -13.13
N CYS A 462 10.02 19.98 -13.75
CA CYS A 462 11.25 20.36 -13.04
C CYS A 462 11.01 21.58 -12.15
N GLN A 463 10.38 22.62 -12.71
CA GLN A 463 10.05 23.86 -12.02
C GLN A 463 9.12 23.63 -10.83
N GLN A 464 8.09 22.83 -10.99
CA GLN A 464 7.18 22.44 -9.91
C GLN A 464 7.87 21.66 -8.79
N ARG A 465 8.89 20.86 -9.11
CA ARG A 465 9.73 20.20 -8.09
C ARG A 465 10.56 21.21 -7.30
N GLU A 466 11.12 22.19 -7.96
CA GLU A 466 11.90 23.25 -7.29
C GLU A 466 11.03 24.09 -6.36
N ILE A 467 9.85 24.51 -6.81
CA ILE A 467 8.86 25.23 -5.98
C ILE A 467 8.50 24.41 -4.74
N ARG A 468 8.18 23.12 -4.90
CA ARG A 468 7.88 22.24 -3.76
C ARG A 468 9.02 22.14 -2.77
N ASN A 469 10.26 21.96 -3.24
CA ASN A 469 11.44 21.89 -2.38
C ASN A 469 11.66 23.20 -1.59
N LEU A 470 11.42 24.35 -2.20
CA LEU A 470 11.50 25.64 -1.53
C LEU A 470 10.39 25.83 -0.49
N GLN A 471 9.16 25.42 -0.81
CA GLN A 471 8.03 25.46 0.12
C GLN A 471 8.27 24.55 1.33
N GLU A 472 8.68 23.32 1.11
CA GLU A 472 9.03 22.40 2.21
C GLU A 472 10.16 22.93 3.09
N THR A 473 11.14 23.60 2.50
CA THR A 473 12.25 24.20 3.26
C THR A 473 11.76 25.35 4.14
N LEU A 474 10.86 26.18 3.61
CA LEU A 474 10.25 27.30 4.34
C LEU A 474 9.35 26.81 5.48
N GLU A 475 8.52 25.80 5.22
CA GLU A 475 7.65 25.17 6.23
C GLU A 475 8.49 24.54 7.36
N LYS A 476 9.52 23.79 7.03
CA LYS A 476 10.42 23.19 8.03
C LYS A 476 11.14 24.24 8.89
N GLN A 477 11.55 25.35 8.29
CA GLN A 477 12.16 26.45 9.05
C GLN A 477 11.16 27.14 9.98
N GLN A 478 9.92 27.30 9.57
CA GLN A 478 8.87 27.90 10.38
C GLN A 478 8.46 26.98 11.53
N GLU A 479 8.22 25.69 11.27
CA GLU A 479 7.91 24.69 12.28
C GLU A 479 9.04 24.59 13.31
N TRP A 480 10.29 24.53 12.87
CA TRP A 480 11.44 24.46 13.75
C TRP A 480 11.50 25.67 14.72
N LEU A 481 11.26 26.88 14.22
CA LEU A 481 11.23 28.09 15.06
C LEU A 481 10.09 28.05 16.09
N GLU A 482 8.93 27.56 15.71
CA GLU A 482 7.77 27.44 16.59
C GLU A 482 8.05 26.52 17.79
N TYR A 483 8.78 25.40 17.60
CA TYR A 483 9.18 24.53 18.70
C TYR A 483 10.05 25.22 19.74
N PHE A 484 10.98 26.06 19.35
CA PHE A 484 11.77 26.82 20.32
C PHE A 484 10.93 27.84 21.07
N LEU A 485 9.96 28.46 20.40
CA LEU A 485 9.08 29.44 20.99
C LEU A 485 8.08 28.85 21.99
N GLU A 486 7.68 27.60 21.81
CA GLU A 486 6.83 26.86 22.75
C GLU A 486 7.51 26.74 24.13
N TYR A 487 8.85 26.71 24.15
CA TYR A 487 9.64 26.61 25.39
C TYR A 487 10.15 27.98 25.91
N ARG A 488 9.73 29.10 25.36
CA ARG A 488 10.22 30.44 25.66
C ARG A 488 10.20 30.79 27.17
N ASP A 489 9.13 30.40 27.85
CA ASP A 489 8.89 30.75 29.25
C ASP A 489 9.37 29.67 30.23
N ARG A 490 10.07 28.63 29.73
CA ARG A 490 10.60 27.55 30.54
C ARG A 490 11.94 27.93 31.18
N THR A 491 12.08 27.68 32.49
CA THR A 491 13.31 27.89 33.25
C THR A 491 14.09 26.58 33.48
N GLU A 492 13.44 25.45 33.31
CA GLU A 492 14.01 24.12 33.47
C GLU A 492 13.86 23.31 32.18
N VAL A 493 14.87 22.51 31.87
CA VAL A 493 14.88 21.66 30.71
C VAL A 493 14.39 20.27 31.09
N ASP A 494 13.28 19.85 30.50
CA ASP A 494 12.73 18.51 30.65
C ASP A 494 13.15 17.57 29.49
N ARG A 495 12.80 16.29 29.62
CA ARG A 495 13.13 15.28 28.59
C ARG A 495 12.48 15.57 27.27
N LEU A 496 11.24 16.07 27.28
CA LEU A 496 10.48 16.37 26.08
C LEU A 496 11.16 17.51 25.29
N MET A 497 11.56 18.56 25.96
CA MET A 497 12.30 19.67 25.40
C MET A 497 13.62 19.21 24.76
N LEU A 498 14.38 18.35 25.47
CA LEU A 498 15.64 17.82 24.96
C LEU A 498 15.47 17.01 23.69
N VAL A 499 14.53 16.09 23.62
CA VAL A 499 14.35 15.24 22.43
C VAL A 499 13.78 16.02 21.23
N ASN A 500 13.05 17.10 21.48
CA ASN A 500 12.55 17.99 20.42
C ASN A 500 13.64 18.95 19.87
N LEU A 501 14.51 19.46 20.74
CA LEU A 501 15.46 20.52 20.37
C LEU A 501 16.89 20.02 20.13
N VAL A 502 17.28 18.86 20.69
CA VAL A 502 18.64 18.35 20.67
C VAL A 502 18.75 17.04 19.90
N LYS A 503 19.47 17.04 18.78
CA LYS A 503 19.73 15.85 17.98
C LYS A 503 20.74 14.92 18.66
N ARG A 504 21.81 15.46 19.19
CA ARG A 504 22.88 14.75 19.91
C ARG A 504 23.75 15.70 20.71
N ILE A 505 24.40 15.19 21.74
CA ILE A 505 25.34 15.89 22.59
C ILE A 505 26.69 15.17 22.45
N GLU A 506 27.70 15.84 21.94
CA GLU A 506 29.04 15.25 21.77
C GLU A 506 29.96 15.68 22.92
N VAL A 507 30.58 14.69 23.57
CA VAL A 507 31.54 14.90 24.65
C VAL A 507 32.92 14.48 24.16
N TYR A 508 33.85 15.43 24.15
CA TYR A 508 35.24 15.22 23.74
C TYR A 508 36.14 15.06 24.99
N GLU A 509 37.27 14.37 24.79
CA GLU A 509 38.36 14.35 25.78
C GLU A 509 38.95 15.77 25.88
N GLN A 510 39.20 16.25 27.11
CA GLN A 510 39.88 17.51 27.38
C GLN A 510 41.39 17.32 27.51
#